data_cd7fa064ec15ab5bd1985cc62dd2029a
#
_entry.id   cd7fa064ec15ab5bd1985cc62dd2029a
#
_cell.length_a   1.000
_cell.length_b   1.000
_cell.length_c   1.000
_cell.angle_alpha   90.00
_cell.angle_beta   90.00
_cell.angle_gamma   90.00
#
_symmetry.space_group_name_H-M   'P 1'
#
loop_
_entity.id
_entity.type
_entity.pdbx_description
1 polymer ?
#
loop_
_entity_poly.entity_id
_entity_poly.type
_entity_poly.pdbx_seq_one_letter_code
_entity_poly.pdbx_strand_id
1 'polypeptide(L)'
;EDEHGEVVAEIRRTDLEPYLGLHYPATDIPQAARFLFMKNRVRMICDCRLPPVKLIQDKMLAHPMSLTGSTLRAPHGCHTQYMANMDSISSLVMAVIVNDTEEDSSGHASQGIKLWGLVVCHHTSPRYVPFPVRSACEFLMQVFSLQLNMEVGMAVQVKEKHILRTQTLLCDMLLRDAPIGIVSQTP
;
A
#
# COMPACT_ATOMS: atom_id res chain seq x y z
N GLU A 1 14.41 -3.54 6.93
CA GLU A 1 13.40 -3.92 5.92
C GLU A 1 13.47 -2.86 4.82
N ASP A 2 13.63 -3.29 3.58
CA ASP A 2 14.07 -2.42 2.48
C ASP A 2 12.93 -1.71 1.74
N GLU A 3 11.70 -1.73 2.25
CA GLU A 3 10.50 -1.05 1.70
C GLU A 3 10.27 -1.29 0.18
N HIS A 4 10.83 -2.36 -0.40
CA HIS A 4 10.56 -2.72 -1.79
C HIS A 4 9.12 -3.18 -1.98
N GLY A 5 8.60 -3.08 -3.20
CA GLY A 5 7.27 -3.56 -3.58
C GLY A 5 7.35 -4.93 -4.24
N GLU A 6 6.41 -5.82 -3.90
CA GLU A 6 6.22 -7.10 -4.58
C GLU A 6 4.81 -7.19 -5.14
N VAL A 7 4.65 -7.71 -6.35
CA VAL A 7 3.33 -7.97 -6.93
C VAL A 7 2.81 -9.31 -6.42
N VAL A 8 1.90 -9.26 -5.45
CA VAL A 8 1.36 -10.45 -4.77
C VAL A 8 0.07 -10.97 -5.39
N ALA A 9 -0.59 -10.20 -6.22
CA ALA A 9 -1.81 -10.61 -6.92
C ALA A 9 -1.91 -9.90 -8.27
N GLU A 10 -2.51 -10.59 -9.25
CA GLU A 10 -2.68 -10.07 -10.60
C GLU A 10 -3.97 -10.57 -11.23
N ILE A 11 -4.66 -9.68 -11.94
CA ILE A 11 -5.72 -10.01 -12.91
C ILE A 11 -5.35 -9.30 -14.21
N ARG A 12 -5.07 -10.05 -15.26
CA ARG A 12 -4.63 -9.50 -16.54
C ARG A 12 -5.31 -10.15 -17.74
N ARG A 13 -5.26 -9.48 -18.87
CA ARG A 13 -5.56 -10.07 -20.18
C ARG A 13 -4.46 -11.06 -20.56
N THR A 14 -4.82 -12.10 -21.27
CA THR A 14 -3.89 -13.19 -21.66
C THR A 14 -2.80 -12.76 -22.64
N ASP A 15 -3.01 -11.66 -23.35
CA ASP A 15 -2.09 -11.09 -24.34
C ASP A 15 -1.07 -10.09 -23.73
N LEU A 16 -1.12 -9.85 -22.42
CA LEU A 16 -0.19 -8.98 -21.72
C LEU A 16 0.85 -9.78 -20.93
N GLU A 17 2.04 -9.20 -20.75
CA GLU A 17 3.08 -9.80 -19.92
C GLU A 17 2.67 -9.85 -18.44
N PRO A 18 3.05 -10.93 -17.70
CA PRO A 18 2.70 -11.07 -16.29
C PRO A 18 3.57 -10.18 -15.42
N TYR A 19 2.95 -9.62 -14.37
CA TYR A 19 3.64 -8.86 -13.32
C TYR A 19 3.74 -9.63 -11.99
N LEU A 20 2.95 -10.70 -11.82
CA LEU A 20 2.92 -11.48 -10.59
C LEU A 20 4.34 -11.96 -10.22
N GLY A 21 4.75 -11.68 -8.98
CA GLY A 21 6.08 -12.02 -8.46
C GLY A 21 7.21 -11.05 -8.88
N LEU A 22 6.91 -9.98 -9.61
CA LEU A 22 7.91 -8.93 -9.86
C LEU A 22 8.17 -8.11 -8.59
N HIS A 23 9.42 -7.74 -8.42
CA HIS A 23 9.89 -6.88 -7.34
C HIS A 23 10.27 -5.50 -7.88
N TYR A 24 9.85 -4.46 -7.19
CA TYR A 24 10.12 -3.07 -7.50
C TYR A 24 10.93 -2.43 -6.37
N PRO A 25 12.00 -1.69 -6.67
CA PRO A 25 12.78 -1.01 -5.65
C PRO A 25 11.96 0.07 -4.95
N ALA A 26 12.27 0.37 -3.71
CA ALA A 26 11.60 1.40 -2.90
C ALA A 26 11.58 2.78 -3.59
N THR A 27 12.57 3.06 -4.45
CA THR A 27 12.70 4.30 -5.21
C THR A 27 11.61 4.52 -6.26
N ASP A 28 10.95 3.46 -6.73
CA ASP A 28 9.86 3.55 -7.73
C ASP A 28 8.61 4.22 -7.15
N ILE A 29 8.43 4.11 -5.83
CA ILE A 29 7.40 4.84 -5.09
C ILE A 29 8.07 5.70 -4.02
N PRO A 30 8.57 6.90 -4.38
CA PRO A 30 9.26 7.78 -3.45
C PRO A 30 8.41 8.13 -2.23
N GLN A 31 9.05 8.42 -1.10
CA GLN A 31 8.36 8.75 0.16
C GLN A 31 7.31 9.86 0.01
N ALA A 32 7.60 10.89 -0.80
CA ALA A 32 6.64 11.95 -1.10
C ALA A 32 5.37 11.42 -1.79
N ALA A 33 5.50 10.43 -2.70
CA ALA A 33 4.35 9.79 -3.34
C ALA A 33 3.57 8.91 -2.35
N ARG A 34 4.24 8.16 -1.49
CA ARG A 34 3.63 7.36 -0.41
C ARG A 34 2.80 8.23 0.52
N PHE A 35 3.36 9.36 0.95
CA PHE A 35 2.66 10.34 1.78
C PHE A 35 1.40 10.89 1.09
N LEU A 36 1.47 11.18 -0.21
CA LEU A 36 0.33 11.62 -0.99
C LEU A 36 -0.75 10.55 -1.11
N PHE A 37 -0.39 9.28 -1.23
CA PHE A 37 -1.34 8.16 -1.22
C PHE A 37 -2.02 7.97 0.14
N MET A 38 -1.34 8.23 1.24
CA MET A 38 -1.96 8.22 2.56
C MET A 38 -2.98 9.34 2.74
N LYS A 39 -2.74 10.51 2.14
CA LYS A 39 -3.69 11.64 2.16
C LYS A 39 -4.85 11.47 1.18
N ASN A 40 -4.57 11.01 -0.03
CA ASN A 40 -5.53 10.85 -1.12
C ASN A 40 -5.39 9.45 -1.69
N ARG A 41 -6.28 8.57 -1.28
CA ARG A 41 -6.22 7.12 -1.54
C ARG A 41 -6.35 6.74 -3.00
N VAL A 42 -6.87 7.63 -3.84
CA VAL A 42 -7.09 7.36 -5.27
C VAL A 42 -6.33 8.37 -6.11
N ARG A 43 -5.61 7.87 -7.10
CA ARG A 43 -4.97 8.66 -8.14
C ARG A 43 -5.32 8.13 -9.51
N MET A 44 -5.57 9.02 -10.46
CA MET A 44 -5.84 8.66 -11.85
C MET A 44 -4.95 9.44 -12.82
N ILE A 45 -4.41 8.73 -13.80
CA ILE A 45 -3.75 9.27 -14.99
C ILE A 45 -4.57 8.77 -16.17
N CYS A 46 -5.24 9.70 -16.86
CA CYS A 46 -6.14 9.34 -17.96
C CYS A 46 -5.38 8.98 -19.24
N ASP A 47 -4.28 9.68 -19.49
CA ASP A 47 -3.38 9.49 -20.63
C ASP A 47 -2.01 10.07 -20.28
N CYS A 48 -0.99 9.22 -20.23
CA CYS A 48 0.38 9.63 -19.91
C CYS A 48 1.09 10.36 -21.06
N ARG A 49 0.54 10.33 -22.28
CA ARG A 49 1.11 10.98 -23.48
C ARG A 49 0.66 12.41 -23.63
N LEU A 50 -0.41 12.82 -22.94
CA LEU A 50 -0.90 14.19 -23.00
C LEU A 50 -0.07 15.12 -22.11
N PRO A 51 0.17 16.36 -22.55
CA PRO A 51 0.81 17.36 -21.73
C PRO A 51 -0.08 17.70 -20.51
N PRO A 52 0.51 18.08 -19.38
CA PRO A 52 -0.24 18.53 -18.21
C PRO A 52 -1.16 19.70 -18.54
N VAL A 53 -2.39 19.66 -18.02
CA VAL A 53 -3.36 20.75 -18.22
C VAL A 53 -2.86 22.00 -17.51
N LYS A 54 -2.83 23.13 -18.21
CA LYS A 54 -2.43 24.41 -17.64
C LYS A 54 -3.49 24.90 -16.67
N LEU A 55 -3.06 25.18 -15.44
CA LEU A 55 -3.91 25.79 -14.43
C LEU A 55 -4.14 27.28 -14.74
N ILE A 56 -5.41 27.67 -14.82
CA ILE A 56 -5.80 29.08 -14.94
C ILE A 56 -6.33 29.50 -13.58
N GLN A 57 -5.67 30.51 -12.99
CA GLN A 57 -6.04 31.06 -11.68
C GLN A 57 -6.07 32.59 -11.73
N ASP A 58 -6.75 33.18 -10.75
CA ASP A 58 -6.79 34.62 -10.58
C ASP A 58 -5.38 35.14 -10.24
N LYS A 59 -4.98 36.23 -10.88
CA LYS A 59 -3.69 36.89 -10.65
C LYS A 59 -3.59 37.55 -9.25
N MET A 60 -4.74 37.79 -8.60
CA MET A 60 -4.80 38.40 -7.26
C MET A 60 -4.56 37.40 -6.13
N LEU A 61 -4.47 36.11 -6.43
CA LEU A 61 -4.13 35.10 -5.43
C LEU A 61 -2.69 35.30 -4.94
N ALA A 62 -2.53 35.42 -3.63
CA ALA A 62 -1.23 35.64 -2.98
C ALA A 62 -0.23 34.49 -3.24
N HIS A 63 -0.74 33.28 -3.41
CA HIS A 63 0.05 32.08 -3.70
C HIS A 63 -0.57 31.24 -4.81
N PRO A 64 0.24 30.56 -5.64
CA PRO A 64 -0.27 29.61 -6.63
C PRO A 64 -1.09 28.50 -5.99
N MET A 65 -2.21 28.15 -6.62
CA MET A 65 -3.03 27.03 -6.17
C MET A 65 -2.26 25.72 -6.33
N SER A 66 -2.16 24.96 -5.24
CA SER A 66 -1.56 23.62 -5.26
C SER A 66 -2.60 22.55 -5.55
N LEU A 67 -2.37 21.75 -6.59
CA LEU A 67 -3.17 20.57 -6.92
C LEU A 67 -2.55 19.27 -6.40
N THR A 68 -1.55 19.34 -5.54
CA THR A 68 -0.84 18.18 -5.00
C THR A 68 -1.79 17.15 -4.35
N GLY A 69 -2.86 17.62 -3.69
CA GLY A 69 -3.90 16.79 -3.10
C GLY A 69 -5.00 16.33 -4.07
N SER A 70 -4.91 16.63 -5.36
CA SER A 70 -5.95 16.24 -6.33
C SER A 70 -5.74 14.81 -6.84
N THR A 71 -6.84 14.06 -7.01
CA THR A 71 -6.85 12.75 -7.68
C THR A 71 -6.31 12.83 -9.11
N LEU A 72 -6.54 13.97 -9.79
CA LEU A 72 -6.14 14.25 -11.16
C LEU A 72 -4.86 15.10 -11.26
N ARG A 73 -4.07 15.19 -10.19
CA ARG A 73 -2.80 15.95 -10.23
C ARG A 73 -1.90 15.46 -11.35
N ALA A 74 -1.21 16.37 -12.01
CA ALA A 74 -0.29 16.02 -13.09
C ALA A 74 0.82 15.08 -12.57
N PRO A 75 1.16 14.01 -13.30
CA PRO A 75 2.31 13.17 -13.01
C PRO A 75 3.61 13.90 -13.37
N HIS A 76 4.70 13.51 -12.72
CA HIS A 76 6.04 13.97 -13.11
C HIS A 76 6.44 13.37 -14.47
N GLY A 77 7.23 14.11 -15.26
CA GLY A 77 7.64 13.67 -16.60
C GLY A 77 8.36 12.31 -16.63
N CYS A 78 9.20 12.03 -15.62
CA CYS A 78 9.85 10.71 -15.51
C CYS A 78 8.82 9.58 -15.33
N HIS A 79 7.75 9.82 -14.57
CA HIS A 79 6.71 8.81 -14.36
C HIS A 79 5.86 8.60 -15.62
N THR A 80 5.57 9.64 -16.38
CA THR A 80 4.86 9.49 -17.68
C THR A 80 5.70 8.72 -18.69
N GLN A 81 7.02 8.98 -18.72
CA GLN A 81 7.95 8.22 -19.57
C GLN A 81 8.03 6.76 -19.15
N TYR A 82 8.11 6.49 -17.83
CA TYR A 82 8.10 5.14 -17.30
C TYR A 82 6.83 4.38 -17.70
N MET A 83 5.65 4.99 -17.54
CA MET A 83 4.38 4.40 -17.98
C MET A 83 4.35 4.13 -19.48
N ALA A 84 4.83 5.07 -20.30
CA ALA A 84 4.88 4.91 -21.74
C ALA A 84 5.80 3.75 -22.16
N ASN A 85 6.95 3.58 -21.49
CA ASN A 85 7.88 2.49 -21.75
C ASN A 85 7.30 1.11 -21.38
N MET A 86 6.38 1.06 -20.40
CA MET A 86 5.62 -0.14 -20.03
C MET A 86 4.36 -0.36 -20.87
N ASP A 87 4.13 0.44 -21.90
CA ASP A 87 2.88 0.48 -22.70
C ASP A 87 1.60 0.67 -21.83
N SER A 88 1.76 1.29 -20.68
CA SER A 88 0.69 1.63 -19.76
C SER A 88 0.26 3.08 -19.96
N ILE A 89 -0.76 3.32 -20.77
CA ILE A 89 -1.17 4.66 -21.20
C ILE A 89 -2.03 5.35 -20.14
N SER A 90 -2.89 4.62 -19.49
CA SER A 90 -3.70 5.12 -18.37
C SER A 90 -3.56 4.26 -17.14
N SER A 91 -3.75 4.88 -15.98
CA SER A 91 -3.62 4.21 -14.68
C SER A 91 -4.63 4.75 -13.69
N LEU A 92 -5.24 3.85 -12.92
CA LEU A 92 -5.97 4.13 -11.69
C LEU A 92 -5.26 3.40 -10.55
N VAL A 93 -4.77 4.16 -9.57
CA VAL A 93 -4.04 3.62 -8.42
C VAL A 93 -4.83 3.91 -7.16
N MET A 94 -5.01 2.89 -6.34
CA MET A 94 -5.74 2.95 -5.08
C MET A 94 -4.86 2.47 -3.94
N ALA A 95 -4.82 3.23 -2.85
CA ALA A 95 -4.01 2.93 -1.68
C ALA A 95 -4.74 2.01 -0.70
N VAL A 96 -4.03 0.98 -0.24
CA VAL A 96 -4.41 0.13 0.89
C VAL A 96 -3.64 0.60 2.10
N ILE A 97 -4.35 1.09 3.12
CA ILE A 97 -3.77 1.69 4.32
C ILE A 97 -4.16 0.83 5.52
N VAL A 98 -3.18 0.47 6.32
CA VAL A 98 -3.37 -0.30 7.55
C VAL A 98 -2.97 0.53 8.76
N ASN A 99 -3.48 0.15 9.93
CA ASN A 99 -3.01 0.70 11.20
C ASN A 99 -1.63 0.13 11.50
N ASP A 100 -0.72 1.00 11.90
CA ASP A 100 0.60 0.62 12.37
C ASP A 100 0.61 0.68 13.89
N THR A 101 0.88 -0.44 14.52
CA THR A 101 1.11 -0.54 15.97
C THR A 101 2.60 -0.71 16.18
N GLU A 102 3.40 0.32 15.91
CA GLU A 102 4.79 0.32 16.34
C GLU A 102 4.84 0.57 17.84
N GLU A 103 5.32 -0.43 18.59
CA GLU A 103 5.75 -0.23 19.98
C GLU A 103 7.06 0.57 19.93
N ASP A 104 7.00 1.83 20.30
CA ASP A 104 8.19 2.63 20.55
C ASP A 104 9.01 1.98 21.66
N SER A 105 10.34 2.06 21.57
CA SER A 105 11.29 1.54 22.56
C SER A 105 11.05 2.08 23.99
N SER A 106 10.11 3.00 24.15
CA SER A 106 9.61 3.56 25.42
C SER A 106 8.31 2.91 25.94
N GLY A 107 7.76 1.89 25.27
CA GLY A 107 6.54 1.19 25.69
C GLY A 107 5.24 1.98 25.47
N HIS A 108 5.28 3.06 24.71
CA HIS A 108 4.08 3.79 24.29
C HIS A 108 3.67 3.33 22.89
N ALA A 109 2.50 2.69 22.80
CA ALA A 109 1.90 2.33 21.51
C ALA A 109 1.43 3.62 20.81
N SER A 110 2.16 4.09 19.82
CA SER A 110 1.67 5.13 18.92
C SER A 110 0.85 4.46 17.80
N GLN A 111 -0.45 4.75 17.75
CA GLN A 111 -1.28 4.34 16.61
C GLN A 111 -0.92 5.19 15.40
N GLY A 112 -0.07 4.66 14.54
CA GLY A 112 0.25 5.20 13.23
C GLY A 112 -0.65 4.63 12.14
N ILE A 113 -0.56 5.20 10.95
CA ILE A 113 -1.11 4.63 9.73
C ILE A 113 0.02 4.38 8.74
N LYS A 114 -0.02 3.24 8.05
CA LYS A 114 1.01 2.81 7.10
C LYS A 114 0.39 2.50 5.74
N LEU A 115 1.07 2.91 4.68
CA LEU A 115 0.76 2.44 3.33
C LEU A 115 1.20 0.97 3.22
N TRP A 116 0.23 0.06 3.26
CA TRP A 116 0.51 -1.37 3.15
C TRP A 116 0.79 -1.78 1.71
N GLY A 117 0.04 -1.22 0.77
CA GLY A 117 0.20 -1.54 -0.64
C GLY A 117 -0.65 -0.66 -1.56
N LEU A 118 -0.57 -0.97 -2.83
CA LEU A 118 -1.32 -0.28 -3.89
C LEU A 118 -2.06 -1.31 -4.75
N VAL A 119 -3.31 -1.04 -5.06
CA VAL A 119 -4.04 -1.72 -6.14
C VAL A 119 -3.91 -0.85 -7.39
N VAL A 120 -3.22 -1.37 -8.40
CA VAL A 120 -2.87 -0.62 -9.61
C VAL A 120 -3.62 -1.21 -10.80
N CYS A 121 -4.43 -0.39 -11.47
CA CYS A 121 -5.15 -0.76 -12.67
C CYS A 121 -4.54 -0.02 -13.86
N HIS A 122 -3.86 -0.73 -14.77
CA HIS A 122 -3.26 -0.19 -15.98
C HIS A 122 -4.14 -0.48 -17.21
N HIS A 123 -4.03 0.37 -18.22
CA HIS A 123 -4.65 0.15 -19.51
C HIS A 123 -3.78 0.67 -20.66
N THR A 124 -3.77 -0.05 -21.78
CA THR A 124 -2.98 0.24 -22.98
C THR A 124 -3.56 1.36 -23.86
N SER A 125 -4.69 1.93 -23.49
CA SER A 125 -5.29 3.11 -24.16
C SER A 125 -5.77 4.12 -23.12
N PRO A 126 -5.98 5.39 -23.54
CA PRO A 126 -6.52 6.42 -22.66
C PRO A 126 -7.83 6.00 -22.02
N ARG A 127 -7.98 6.21 -20.71
CA ARG A 127 -9.18 5.88 -19.94
C ARG A 127 -9.48 6.97 -18.92
N TYR A 128 -10.75 7.34 -18.85
CA TYR A 128 -11.29 8.18 -17.80
C TYR A 128 -12.26 7.38 -16.94
N VAL A 129 -12.03 7.34 -15.64
CA VAL A 129 -12.92 6.72 -14.67
C VAL A 129 -13.74 7.83 -14.01
N PRO A 130 -15.08 7.87 -14.16
CA PRO A 130 -15.92 8.93 -13.60
C PRO A 130 -15.95 8.91 -12.08
N PHE A 131 -16.22 10.06 -11.48
CA PHE A 131 -16.20 10.23 -10.00
C PHE A 131 -16.99 9.16 -9.24
N PRO A 132 -18.23 8.79 -9.59
CA PRO A 132 -18.97 7.78 -8.83
C PRO A 132 -18.24 6.43 -8.76
N VAL A 133 -17.60 6.00 -9.85
CA VAL A 133 -16.83 4.75 -9.88
C VAL A 133 -15.56 4.88 -9.04
N ARG A 134 -14.85 6.00 -9.13
CA ARG A 134 -13.68 6.25 -8.28
C ARG A 134 -14.02 6.24 -6.79
N SER A 135 -15.16 6.87 -6.43
CA SER A 135 -15.66 6.89 -5.05
C SER A 135 -16.02 5.49 -4.55
N ALA A 136 -16.66 4.68 -5.41
CA ALA A 136 -16.94 3.28 -5.08
C ALA A 136 -15.65 2.46 -4.90
N CYS A 137 -14.65 2.66 -5.75
CA CYS A 137 -13.34 2.03 -5.61
C CYS A 137 -12.66 2.45 -4.31
N GLU A 138 -12.70 3.73 -3.96
CA GLU A 138 -12.14 4.23 -2.70
C GLU A 138 -12.80 3.58 -1.49
N PHE A 139 -14.14 3.48 -1.50
CA PHE A 139 -14.89 2.79 -0.45
C PHE A 139 -14.50 1.31 -0.34
N LEU A 140 -14.39 0.61 -1.47
CA LEU A 140 -13.95 -0.79 -1.48
C LEU A 140 -12.54 -0.95 -0.90
N MET A 141 -11.63 -0.03 -1.18
CA MET A 141 -10.28 -0.06 -0.59
C MET A 141 -10.29 0.20 0.91
N GLN A 142 -11.21 1.01 1.42
CA GLN A 142 -11.39 1.21 2.86
C GLN A 142 -11.89 -0.08 3.54
N VAL A 143 -12.89 -0.76 2.95
CA VAL A 143 -13.38 -2.06 3.46
C VAL A 143 -12.29 -3.13 3.40
N PHE A 144 -11.53 -3.20 2.30
CA PHE A 144 -10.41 -4.12 2.17
C PHE A 144 -9.30 -3.84 3.21
N SER A 145 -8.96 -2.56 3.42
CA SER A 145 -8.00 -2.16 4.46
C SER A 145 -8.47 -2.57 5.87
N LEU A 146 -9.77 -2.44 6.16
CA LEU A 146 -10.34 -2.87 7.43
C LEU A 146 -10.22 -4.39 7.61
N GLN A 147 -10.60 -5.17 6.59
CA GLN A 147 -10.46 -6.63 6.62
C GLN A 147 -9.00 -7.05 6.82
N LEU A 148 -8.08 -6.41 6.11
CA LEU A 148 -6.65 -6.69 6.25
C LEU A 148 -6.13 -6.37 7.66
N ASN A 149 -6.55 -5.24 8.26
CA ASN A 149 -6.23 -4.92 9.65
C ASN A 149 -6.70 -6.01 10.63
N MET A 150 -7.91 -6.55 10.41
CA MET A 150 -8.45 -7.63 11.24
C MET A 150 -7.59 -8.91 11.11
N GLU A 151 -7.23 -9.30 9.89
CA GLU A 151 -6.41 -10.49 9.64
C GLU A 151 -4.99 -10.35 10.23
N VAL A 152 -4.35 -9.19 10.02
CA VAL A 152 -3.03 -8.90 10.61
C VAL A 152 -3.11 -8.93 12.15
N GLY A 153 -4.15 -8.30 12.73
CA GLY A 153 -4.36 -8.32 14.18
C GLY A 153 -4.56 -9.73 14.73
N MET A 154 -5.36 -10.57 14.06
CA MET A 154 -5.53 -11.97 14.45
C MET A 154 -4.21 -12.77 14.37
N ALA A 155 -3.43 -12.57 13.32
CA ALA A 155 -2.13 -13.24 13.16
C ALA A 155 -1.16 -12.86 14.28
N VAL A 156 -1.13 -11.60 14.70
CA VAL A 156 -0.33 -11.14 15.85
C VAL A 156 -0.79 -11.83 17.15
N GLN A 157 -2.10 -11.84 17.43
CA GLN A 157 -2.65 -12.49 18.63
C GLN A 157 -2.34 -13.98 18.67
N VAL A 158 -2.42 -14.69 17.55
CA VAL A 158 -2.06 -16.11 17.47
C VAL A 158 -0.59 -16.31 17.80
N LYS A 159 0.29 -15.47 17.24
CA LYS A 159 1.73 -15.50 17.53
C LYS A 159 2.04 -15.25 19.00
N GLU A 160 1.43 -14.24 19.61
CA GLU A 160 1.57 -13.94 21.04
C GLU A 160 1.11 -15.11 21.92
N LYS A 161 -0.04 -15.70 21.60
CA LYS A 161 -0.55 -16.89 22.31
C LYS A 161 0.44 -18.07 22.22
N HIS A 162 1.07 -18.28 21.08
CA HIS A 162 2.11 -19.31 20.92
C HIS A 162 3.34 -19.02 21.78
N ILE A 163 3.79 -17.78 21.81
CA ILE A 163 4.93 -17.35 22.63
C ILE A 163 4.62 -17.60 24.13
N LEU A 164 3.48 -17.14 24.62
CA LEU A 164 3.05 -17.33 26.00
C LEU A 164 2.94 -18.81 26.38
N ARG A 165 2.38 -19.63 25.48
CA ARG A 165 2.29 -21.09 25.69
C ARG A 165 3.68 -21.72 25.79
N THR A 166 4.61 -21.33 24.93
CA THR A 166 5.98 -21.83 24.95
C THR A 166 6.69 -21.41 26.24
N GLN A 167 6.54 -20.16 26.67
CA GLN A 167 7.08 -19.66 27.95
C GLN A 167 6.53 -20.45 29.13
N THR A 168 5.22 -20.70 29.18
CA THR A 168 4.59 -21.50 30.24
C THR A 168 5.15 -22.91 30.27
N LEU A 169 5.29 -23.57 29.12
CA LEU A 169 5.88 -24.91 29.06
C LEU A 169 7.35 -24.93 29.52
N LEU A 170 8.14 -23.93 29.14
CA LEU A 170 9.52 -23.80 29.58
C LEU A 170 9.61 -23.62 31.11
N CYS A 171 8.76 -22.76 31.68
CA CYS A 171 8.68 -22.59 33.12
C CYS A 171 8.30 -23.88 33.86
N ASP A 172 7.28 -24.60 33.34
CA ASP A 172 6.87 -25.88 33.92
C ASP A 172 7.97 -26.93 33.85
N MET A 173 8.75 -26.95 32.75
CA MET A 173 9.88 -27.86 32.62
C MET A 173 11.02 -27.55 33.60
N LEU A 174 11.35 -26.26 33.73
CA LEU A 174 12.37 -25.82 34.70
C LEU A 174 11.99 -26.14 36.15
N LEU A 175 10.70 -26.04 36.49
CA LEU A 175 10.19 -26.36 37.82
C LEU A 175 10.12 -27.87 38.11
N ARG A 176 10.05 -28.72 37.08
CA ARG A 176 9.87 -30.18 37.22
C ARG A 176 11.08 -31.01 36.80
N ASP A 177 12.25 -30.38 36.53
CA ASP A 177 13.44 -31.06 35.99
C ASP A 177 13.15 -31.96 34.75
N ALA A 178 12.19 -31.58 33.92
CA ALA A 178 11.78 -32.34 32.73
C ALA A 178 12.77 -32.18 31.57
N PRO A 179 13.05 -33.23 30.77
CA PRO A 179 14.02 -33.16 29.69
C PRO A 179 13.54 -32.21 28.55
N ILE A 180 14.45 -31.40 28.04
CA ILE A 180 14.21 -30.32 27.02
C ILE A 180 13.59 -30.86 25.71
N GLY A 181 13.70 -32.15 25.40
CA GLY A 181 13.13 -32.77 24.19
C GLY A 181 11.60 -32.63 23.98
N ILE A 182 10.85 -32.31 25.05
CA ILE A 182 9.38 -32.17 24.97
C ILE A 182 8.96 -30.83 24.35
N VAL A 183 9.78 -29.78 24.45
CA VAL A 183 9.44 -28.43 23.91
C VAL A 183 9.48 -28.35 22.40
N SER A 184 10.30 -29.15 21.73
CA SER A 184 10.45 -29.13 20.28
C SER A 184 9.32 -29.84 19.49
N GLN A 185 8.40 -30.51 20.18
CA GLN A 185 7.32 -31.30 19.56
C GLN A 185 5.92 -30.64 19.67
N THR A 186 5.80 -29.46 20.21
CA THR A 186 4.52 -28.73 20.21
C THR A 186 4.39 -27.91 18.93
N PRO A 187 3.35 -28.18 18.09
CA PRO A 187 3.12 -27.47 16.83
C PRO A 187 2.75 -25.99 17.02
#